data_f1c4b5c57671b44c2cfcef4cfc7ed9fb
#
_entry.id   f1c4b5c57671b44c2cfcef4cfc7ed9fb
#
_cell.length_a   1.000
_cell.length_b   1.000
_cell.length_c   1.000
_cell.angle_alpha   90.00
_cell.angle_beta   90.00
_cell.angle_gamma   90.00
#
_symmetry.space_group_name_H-M   'P 1'
#
loop_
_entity.id
_entity.type
_entity.pdbx_description
1 polymer ?
#
loop_
_entity_poly.entity_id
_entity_poly.type
_entity_poly.pdbx_seq_one_letter_code
_entity_poly.pdbx_strand_id
1 'polypeptide(L)' 'EKNVFNGEVDSVILPGKNGQFQVLKDHAPMVSTLKTGDLVYEISNKKETIVVDGGVLQVFNNKVLVLAEAVL' A
#
# COMPACT_ATOMS: atom_id res chain seq x y z
N GLU A 1 0.97 0.52 15.49
CA GLU A 1 1.00 0.25 14.06
C GLU A 1 1.99 -0.84 13.73
N LYS A 2 1.66 -1.66 12.76
CA LYS A 2 2.52 -2.75 12.32
C LYS A 2 3.00 -2.48 10.91
N ASN A 3 4.26 -2.83 10.66
CA ASN A 3 4.80 -2.81 9.31
C ASN A 3 4.22 -3.99 8.56
N VAL A 4 3.28 -3.71 7.65
CA VAL A 4 2.58 -4.73 6.88
C VAL A 4 3.36 -5.07 5.62
N PHE A 5 3.96 -4.06 5.01
CA PHE A 5 4.70 -4.25 3.79
C PHE A 5 5.78 -3.18 3.68
N ASN A 6 6.96 -3.60 3.23
CA ASN A 6 8.08 -2.68 3.01
C ASN A 6 8.90 -3.24 1.86
N GLY A 7 8.89 -2.57 0.73
CA GLY A 7 9.67 -3.02 -0.41
C GLY A 7 9.27 -2.33 -1.69
N GLU A 8 9.87 -2.79 -2.79
CA GLU A 8 9.57 -2.30 -4.13
C GLU A 8 8.48 -3.15 -4.75
N VAL A 9 7.55 -2.49 -5.43
CA VAL A 9 6.46 -3.16 -6.11
C VAL A 9 6.33 -2.59 -7.52
N ASP A 10 5.73 -3.37 -8.43
CA ASP A 10 5.39 -2.87 -9.75
C ASP A 10 4.14 -2.01 -9.68
N SER A 11 3.20 -2.39 -8.84
CA SER A 11 2.02 -1.58 -8.57
C SER A 11 1.41 -1.98 -7.24
N VAL A 12 0.65 -1.06 -6.65
CA VAL A 12 -0.12 -1.34 -5.45
C VAL A 12 -1.44 -0.58 -5.53
N ILE A 13 -2.54 -1.26 -5.20
CA ILE A 13 -3.86 -0.67 -5.13
C ILE A 13 -4.24 -0.64 -3.67
N LEU A 14 -4.67 0.53 -3.20
CA LEU A 14 -4.85 0.77 -1.77
C LEU A 14 -6.23 1.35 -1.47
N PRO A 15 -6.80 1.03 -0.29
CA PRO A 15 -8.06 1.63 0.14
C PRO A 15 -7.81 3.00 0.75
N GLY A 16 -7.72 4.03 -0.08
CA GLY A 16 -7.54 5.39 0.38
C GLY A 16 -8.76 5.93 1.10
N LYS A 17 -8.57 6.98 1.90
CA LYS A 17 -9.64 7.58 2.68
C LYS A 17 -10.77 8.08 1.80
N ASN A 18 -10.45 8.59 0.62
CA ASN A 18 -11.43 9.12 -0.33
C ASN A 18 -11.72 8.18 -1.48
N GLY A 19 -11.36 6.92 -1.35
CA GLY A 19 -11.59 5.92 -2.38
C GLY A 19 -10.32 5.15 -2.71
N GLN A 20 -10.49 4.10 -3.47
CA GLN A 20 -9.38 3.26 -3.90
C GLN A 20 -8.48 4.03 -4.87
N PHE A 21 -7.17 3.86 -4.73
CA PHE A 21 -6.23 4.47 -5.66
C PHE A 21 -5.07 3.51 -5.93
N GLN A 22 -4.37 3.74 -7.03
CA GLN A 22 -3.27 2.90 -7.46
C GLN A 22 -1.97 3.70 -7.51
N VAL A 23 -0.88 3.07 -7.04
CA VAL A 23 0.46 3.63 -7.12
C VAL A 23 1.27 2.70 -8.01
N LEU A 24 1.83 3.26 -9.07
CA LEU A 24 2.67 2.52 -10.02
C LEU A 24 4.14 2.70 -9.67
N LYS A 25 4.98 1.87 -10.28
CA LYS A 25 6.42 2.00 -10.16
C LYS A 25 6.86 3.41 -10.56
N ASP A 26 7.88 3.91 -9.89
CA ASP A 26 8.43 5.26 -10.11
C ASP A 26 7.50 6.40 -9.73
N HIS A 27 6.50 6.12 -8.90
CA HIS A 27 5.64 7.17 -8.41
C HIS A 27 6.42 8.17 -7.55
N ALA A 28 6.06 9.44 -7.64
CA ALA A 28 6.66 10.48 -6.82
C ALA A 28 6.45 10.18 -5.33
N PRO A 29 7.33 10.66 -4.45
CA PRO A 29 7.15 10.47 -3.01
C PRO A 29 5.79 10.98 -2.54
N MET A 30 5.13 10.19 -1.69
CA MET A 30 3.84 10.58 -1.15
C MET A 30 3.57 9.89 0.18
N VAL A 31 2.66 10.46 0.95
CA VAL A 31 2.13 9.88 2.18
C VAL A 31 0.62 9.96 2.08
N SER A 32 -0.06 8.88 2.42
CA SER A 32 -1.52 8.84 2.35
C SER A 32 -2.08 8.03 3.52
N THR A 33 -3.24 8.43 4.00
CA THR A 33 -3.97 7.70 5.03
C THR A 33 -4.84 6.64 4.35
N LEU A 34 -4.88 5.46 4.95
CA LEU A 34 -5.66 4.33 4.45
C LEU A 34 -6.85 4.08 5.35
N LYS A 35 -7.93 3.59 4.75
CA LYS A 35 -9.08 3.08 5.50
C LYS A 35 -9.05 1.56 5.49
N THR A 36 -9.99 0.94 6.18
CA THR A 36 -10.15 -0.52 6.16
C THR A 36 -10.49 -0.98 4.75
N GLY A 37 -9.79 -1.98 4.26
CA GLY A 37 -10.07 -2.56 2.96
C GLY A 37 -8.92 -3.38 2.42
N ASP A 38 -9.05 -3.75 1.16
CA ASP A 38 -8.06 -4.60 0.48
C ASP A 38 -6.91 -3.77 -0.05
N LEU A 39 -5.71 -4.25 0.23
CA LEU A 39 -4.48 -3.73 -0.37
C LEU A 39 -3.97 -4.83 -1.31
N VAL A 40 -3.82 -4.50 -2.59
CA VAL A 40 -3.34 -5.45 -3.59
C VAL A 40 -2.04 -4.94 -4.16
N TYR A 41 -0.99 -5.73 -4.05
CA TYR A 41 0.28 -5.35 -4.66
C TYR A 41 0.74 -6.40 -5.67
N GLU A 42 1.51 -5.96 -6.64
CA GLU A 42 2.01 -6.81 -7.71
C GLU A 42 3.52 -6.70 -7.79
N ILE A 43 4.19 -7.85 -7.77
CA ILE A 43 5.64 -7.97 -7.94
C ILE A 43 5.88 -9.10 -8.94
N SER A 44 6.61 -8.80 -10.02
CA SER A 44 6.99 -9.80 -11.03
C SER A 44 5.79 -10.59 -11.54
N ASN A 45 4.70 -9.90 -11.85
CA ASN A 45 3.46 -10.45 -12.39
C ASN A 45 2.68 -11.32 -11.40
N LYS A 46 3.03 -11.26 -10.13
CA LYS A 46 2.29 -11.97 -9.08
C LYS A 46 1.55 -10.95 -8.23
N LYS A 47 0.27 -11.20 -8.02
CA LYS A 47 -0.58 -10.34 -7.20
C LYS A 47 -0.82 -10.98 -5.84
N GLU A 48 -0.71 -10.17 -4.81
CA GLU A 48 -1.01 -10.57 -3.44
C GLU A 48 -1.99 -9.58 -2.84
N THR A 49 -2.90 -10.09 -2.03
CA THR A 49 -3.91 -9.25 -1.37
C THR A 49 -3.75 -9.35 0.14
N ILE A 50 -3.74 -8.20 0.79
CA ILE A 50 -3.74 -8.10 2.25
C ILE A 50 -4.92 -7.23 2.64
N VAL A 51 -5.69 -7.67 3.63
CA VAL A 51 -6.78 -6.85 4.16
C VAL A 51 -6.24 -6.08 5.36
N VAL A 52 -6.29 -4.77 5.30
CA VAL A 52 -5.76 -3.91 6.37
C VAL A 52 -6.90 -3.17 7.06
N ASP A 53 -6.69 -2.84 8.32
CA ASP A 53 -7.65 -2.08 9.13
C ASP A 53 -7.05 -0.71 9.41
N GLY A 54 -7.14 0.16 8.40
CA GLY A 54 -6.58 1.49 8.52
C GLY A 54 -5.07 1.51 8.40
N GLY A 55 -4.49 2.69 8.38
CA GLY A 55 -3.04 2.80 8.36
C GLY A 55 -2.53 3.96 7.54
N VAL A 56 -1.25 3.90 7.21
CA VAL A 56 -0.54 4.94 6.47
C VAL A 56 0.31 4.28 5.40
N LEU A 57 0.25 4.86 4.21
CA LEU A 57 1.12 4.50 3.08
C LEU A 57 2.19 5.57 2.94
N GLN A 58 3.44 5.14 2.76
CA GLN A 58 4.53 6.02 2.39
C GLN A 58 5.20 5.48 1.13
N VAL A 59 5.42 6.34 0.16
CA VAL A 59 6.15 5.99 -1.08
C VAL A 59 7.38 6.87 -1.15
N PHE A 60 8.54 6.23 -1.30
CA PHE A 60 9.81 6.95 -1.36
C PHE A 60 10.86 6.09 -2.07
N ASN A 61 11.52 6.64 -3.09
CA ASN A 61 12.58 5.95 -3.85
C ASN A 61 12.14 4.58 -4.35
N ASN A 62 10.98 4.49 -4.96
CA ASN A 62 10.39 3.25 -5.44
C ASN A 62 10.05 2.24 -4.36
N LYS A 63 10.19 2.61 -3.11
CA LYS A 63 9.82 1.74 -2.00
C LYS A 63 8.46 2.14 -1.48
N VAL A 64 7.66 1.13 -1.19
CA VAL A 64 6.34 1.31 -0.61
C VAL A 64 6.39 0.76 0.81
N LEU A 65 6.06 1.61 1.76
CA LEU A 65 5.95 1.22 3.16
C LEU A 65 4.50 1.36 3.58
N VAL A 66 3.93 0.26 4.07
CA VAL A 66 2.56 0.26 4.56
C VAL A 66 2.59 -0.07 6.04
N LEU A 67 2.11 0.85 6.86
CA LEU A 67 1.96 0.66 8.29
C LEU A 67 0.46 0.59 8.57
N ALA A 68 -0.01 -0.53 9.07
CA ALA A 68 -1.41 -0.73 9.37
C ALA A 68 -1.60 -0.92 10.86
N GLU A 69 -2.80 -0.56 11.35
CA GLU A 69 -3.13 -0.80 12.74
C GLU A 69 -3.33 -2.27 12.99
N ALA A 70 -3.92 -2.97 11.99
CA ALA A 70 -4.10 -4.41 12.06
C ALA A 70 -4.19 -4.99 10.66
N VAL A 71 -3.87 -6.27 10.56
CA VAL A 71 -4.09 -7.06 9.35
C VAL A 71 -5.23 -8.02 9.65
N LEU A 72 -6.23 -8.00 8.82
CA LEU A 72 -7.43 -8.81 9.02
C LEU A 72 -7.36 -10.13 8.27
#